data_43b5913e011934e5742a68548b1f8d39
#
_entry.id   43b5913e011934e5742a68548b1f8d39
#
_cell.length_a   1.000
_cell.length_b   1.000
_cell.length_c   1.000
_cell.angle_alpha   90.00
_cell.angle_beta   90.00
_cell.angle_gamma   90.00
#
_symmetry.space_group_name_H-M   'P 1'
#
loop_
_entity.id
_entity.type
_entity.pdbx_description
1 polymer ?
#
loop_
_entity_poly.entity_id
_entity_poly.type
_entity_poly.pdbx_seq_one_letter_code
_entity_poly.pdbx_strand_id
1 'polypeptide(L)'
;MPVHEDFDSFLPLQQSPVYAEALARLGAVPRWVDLGCGKALVIERGLLRMIMRGPVWSDGCSAPDRRKALRGLARWPGVTIATPEEDIRGFGLIPLVTPLHHAVWQLGPGLRAGMARNWRNHLSRAERSELRIMRGDGATLDQLILVEAQQRARRRYRALPEAFTRTMSGDCLRLWEWRKAGAMQAGMAFIRHGASASYHLAWGADLARAENVHHLMLTRAAEALRAEGVRWLDLGSLDGERAPGLARFKLGTGAGLRRLGATLLVLP
;
A
#
# COMPACT_ATOMS: atom_id res chain seq x y z
N MET A 1 -27.28 8.30 -1.90
CA MET A 1 -26.68 9.11 -2.97
C MET A 1 -25.28 8.60 -3.21
N PRO A 2 -24.91 8.19 -4.42
CA PRO A 2 -23.52 7.81 -4.69
C PRO A 2 -22.66 9.06 -4.55
N VAL A 3 -21.69 9.01 -3.64
CA VAL A 3 -20.65 10.02 -3.51
C VAL A 3 -19.86 9.97 -4.82
N HIS A 4 -19.88 11.03 -5.61
CA HIS A 4 -18.92 11.24 -6.69
C HIS A 4 -17.54 11.30 -6.02
N GLU A 5 -16.85 10.16 -5.97
CA GLU A 5 -15.45 10.10 -5.62
C GLU A 5 -14.69 10.80 -6.76
N ASP A 6 -14.02 11.87 -6.40
CA ASP A 6 -13.09 12.56 -7.29
C ASP A 6 -11.92 11.59 -7.53
N PHE A 7 -11.99 10.83 -8.63
CA PHE A 7 -11.09 9.71 -8.93
C PHE A 7 -9.67 10.14 -9.32
N ASP A 8 -9.33 11.42 -9.17
CA ASP A 8 -8.01 11.94 -9.54
C ASP A 8 -6.97 11.88 -8.42
N SER A 9 -7.38 11.73 -7.16
CA SER A 9 -6.45 11.71 -6.03
C SER A 9 -6.01 10.31 -5.63
N PHE A 10 -4.77 10.20 -5.15
CA PHE A 10 -4.25 8.97 -4.54
C PHE A 10 -5.03 8.64 -3.25
N LEU A 11 -5.61 7.44 -3.18
CA LEU A 11 -6.27 6.92 -2.00
C LEU A 11 -5.39 5.84 -1.34
N PRO A 12 -4.96 5.99 -0.07
CA PRO A 12 -4.28 4.93 0.65
C PRO A 12 -5.22 3.75 0.94
N LEU A 13 -4.70 2.52 0.93
CA LEU A 13 -5.47 1.32 1.26
C LEU A 13 -6.22 1.47 2.59
N GLN A 14 -5.56 2.03 3.61
CA GLN A 14 -6.10 2.18 4.96
C GLN A 14 -7.28 3.16 5.06
N GLN A 15 -7.54 3.92 4.00
CA GLN A 15 -8.69 4.82 3.88
C GLN A 15 -9.64 4.39 2.76
N SER A 16 -9.66 3.09 2.43
CA SER A 16 -10.52 2.54 1.38
C SER A 16 -11.66 1.68 1.94
N PRO A 17 -12.77 1.54 1.20
CA PRO A 17 -13.84 0.60 1.55
C PRO A 17 -13.35 -0.85 1.66
N VAL A 18 -12.41 -1.26 0.78
CA VAL A 18 -11.80 -2.59 0.80
C VAL A 18 -11.12 -2.89 2.15
N TYR A 19 -10.41 -1.91 2.70
CA TYR A 19 -9.76 -2.06 4.01
C TYR A 19 -10.78 -2.10 5.15
N ALA A 20 -11.81 -1.25 5.10
CA ALA A 20 -12.89 -1.24 6.08
C ALA A 20 -13.62 -2.60 6.14
N GLU A 21 -13.97 -3.14 4.98
CA GLU A 21 -14.63 -4.45 4.87
C GLU A 21 -13.76 -5.59 5.40
N ALA A 22 -12.46 -5.60 5.05
CA ALA A 22 -11.53 -6.59 5.56
C ALA A 22 -11.43 -6.56 7.09
N LEU A 23 -11.35 -5.37 7.67
CA LEU A 23 -11.31 -5.21 9.12
C LEU A 23 -12.62 -5.62 9.80
N ALA A 24 -13.77 -5.32 9.19
CA ALA A 24 -15.07 -5.76 9.71
C ALA A 24 -15.17 -7.29 9.75
N ARG A 25 -14.70 -7.98 8.72
CA ARG A 25 -14.62 -9.46 8.69
C ARG A 25 -13.69 -10.02 9.76
N LEU A 26 -12.73 -9.24 10.25
CA LEU A 26 -11.84 -9.60 11.37
C LEU A 26 -12.37 -9.16 12.74
N GLY A 27 -13.63 -8.70 12.81
CA GLY A 27 -14.30 -8.33 14.06
C GLY A 27 -13.95 -6.93 14.57
N ALA A 28 -13.27 -6.09 13.76
CA ALA A 28 -13.11 -4.67 14.09
C ALA A 28 -14.37 -3.88 13.73
N VAL A 29 -14.48 -2.67 14.29
CA VAL A 29 -15.60 -1.75 14.00
C VAL A 29 -15.05 -0.52 13.26
N PRO A 30 -14.90 -0.59 11.92
CA PRO A 30 -14.50 0.56 11.13
C PRO A 30 -15.68 1.53 10.99
N ARG A 31 -15.43 2.84 11.16
CA ARG A 31 -16.41 3.89 11.02
C ARG A 31 -15.92 4.99 10.10
N TRP A 32 -16.74 5.34 9.13
CA TRP A 32 -16.51 6.53 8.33
C TRP A 32 -17.00 7.76 9.07
N VAL A 33 -16.16 8.79 9.16
CA VAL A 33 -16.47 10.08 9.77
C VAL A 33 -16.28 11.17 8.74
N ASP A 34 -17.34 11.94 8.49
CA ASP A 34 -17.25 13.16 7.70
C ASP A 34 -16.68 14.27 8.58
N LEU A 35 -15.71 14.99 8.04
CA LEU A 35 -15.00 16.06 8.73
C LEU A 35 -15.36 17.46 8.18
N GLY A 36 -16.30 17.53 7.24
CA GLY A 36 -16.68 18.76 6.53
C GLY A 36 -15.67 19.16 5.44
N CYS A 37 -14.38 19.01 5.71
CA CYS A 37 -13.30 19.27 4.73
C CYS A 37 -12.51 18.00 4.37
N GLY A 38 -13.09 16.84 4.58
CA GLY A 38 -12.48 15.55 4.31
C GLY A 38 -13.21 14.40 4.97
N LYS A 39 -12.67 13.20 4.86
CA LYS A 39 -13.27 11.98 5.39
C LYS A 39 -12.21 11.10 6.05
N ALA A 40 -12.57 10.44 7.14
CA ALA A 40 -11.69 9.53 7.84
C ALA A 40 -12.32 8.16 8.05
N LEU A 41 -11.57 7.09 7.79
CA LEU A 41 -11.86 5.77 8.32
C LEU A 41 -11.24 5.68 9.72
N VAL A 42 -12.07 5.60 10.73
CA VAL A 42 -11.70 5.46 12.14
C VAL A 42 -11.92 4.01 12.58
N ILE A 43 -10.92 3.42 13.20
CA ILE A 43 -10.99 2.07 13.76
C ILE A 43 -11.02 2.20 15.26
N GLU A 44 -12.08 1.69 15.89
CA GLU A 44 -12.25 1.74 17.34
C GLU A 44 -11.97 0.37 17.97
N ARG A 45 -11.20 0.38 19.06
CA ARG A 45 -10.91 -0.77 19.91
C ARG A 45 -10.96 -0.36 21.39
N GLY A 46 -12.10 -0.55 22.03
CA GLY A 46 -12.32 -0.02 23.37
C GLY A 46 -12.12 1.50 23.41
N LEU A 47 -11.18 1.99 24.21
CA LEU A 47 -10.86 3.41 24.31
C LEU A 47 -9.84 3.90 23.26
N LEU A 48 -9.29 2.99 22.44
CA LEU A 48 -8.32 3.35 21.39
C LEU A 48 -9.04 3.63 20.07
N ARG A 49 -8.72 4.78 19.47
CA ARG A 49 -9.10 5.17 18.11
C ARG A 49 -7.88 5.29 17.24
N MET A 50 -7.94 4.73 16.06
CA MET A 50 -6.86 4.75 15.08
C MET A 50 -7.35 5.30 13.74
N ILE A 51 -6.65 6.28 13.22
CA ILE A 51 -6.83 6.82 11.87
C ILE A 51 -5.54 6.54 11.09
N MET A 52 -5.55 5.45 10.35
CA MET A 52 -4.35 4.98 9.64
C MET A 52 -4.29 5.61 8.25
N ARG A 53 -3.17 6.28 7.93
CA ARG A 53 -2.91 6.93 6.64
C ARG A 53 -4.04 7.87 6.19
N GLY A 54 -4.55 8.62 7.13
CA GLY A 54 -5.67 9.55 6.94
C GLY A 54 -5.72 10.61 8.02
N PRO A 55 -6.72 11.50 7.94
CA PRO A 55 -7.85 11.58 7.00
C PRO A 55 -7.47 11.80 5.54
N VAL A 56 -8.41 11.55 4.62
CA VAL A 56 -8.35 12.01 3.23
C VAL A 56 -9.07 13.36 3.16
N TRP A 57 -8.36 14.37 2.67
CA TRP A 57 -8.84 15.74 2.65
C TRP A 57 -9.43 16.09 1.29
N SER A 58 -10.46 16.92 1.29
CA SER A 58 -10.96 17.58 0.09
C SER A 58 -9.99 18.67 -0.38
N ASP A 59 -10.01 18.97 -1.67
CA ASP A 59 -9.24 20.07 -2.22
C ASP A 59 -9.64 21.40 -1.54
N GLY A 60 -8.63 22.25 -1.28
CA GLY A 60 -8.82 23.54 -0.64
C GLY A 60 -8.97 23.51 0.89
N CYS A 61 -8.97 22.32 1.54
CA CYS A 61 -8.97 22.27 3.01
C CYS A 61 -7.67 22.83 3.57
N SER A 62 -7.77 23.93 4.34
CA SER A 62 -6.62 24.63 4.89
C SER A 62 -5.91 23.84 6.00
N ALA A 63 -4.63 24.12 6.26
CA ALA A 63 -3.89 23.46 7.33
C ALA A 63 -4.52 23.68 8.73
N PRO A 64 -5.04 24.89 9.08
CA PRO A 64 -5.80 25.07 10.32
C PRO A 64 -7.06 24.20 10.41
N ASP A 65 -7.82 24.09 9.30
CA ASP A 65 -9.04 23.28 9.26
C ASP A 65 -8.73 21.80 9.39
N ARG A 66 -7.72 21.29 8.70
CA ARG A 66 -7.21 19.91 8.85
C ARG A 66 -6.86 19.58 10.29
N ARG A 67 -6.12 20.50 10.97
CA ARG A 67 -5.79 20.35 12.39
C ARG A 67 -7.03 20.33 13.28
N LYS A 68 -7.97 21.26 13.07
CA LYS A 68 -9.23 21.34 13.82
C LYS A 68 -10.05 20.07 13.62
N ALA A 69 -10.23 19.63 12.39
CA ALA A 69 -10.96 18.42 12.04
C ALA A 69 -10.33 17.16 12.65
N LEU A 70 -9.00 17.02 12.58
CA LEU A 70 -8.29 15.89 13.18
C LEU A 70 -8.46 15.85 14.69
N ARG A 71 -8.36 17.00 15.38
CA ARG A 71 -8.64 17.11 16.82
C ARG A 71 -10.08 16.77 17.18
N GLY A 72 -11.04 17.12 16.33
CA GLY A 72 -12.44 16.74 16.50
C GLY A 72 -12.70 15.23 16.52
N LEU A 73 -11.76 14.41 16.08
CA LEU A 73 -11.83 12.95 16.19
C LEU A 73 -11.41 12.43 17.58
N ALA A 74 -10.70 13.24 18.37
CA ALA A 74 -10.31 12.85 19.71
C ALA A 74 -11.51 12.92 20.65
N ARG A 75 -11.60 11.98 21.60
CA ARG A 75 -12.66 11.92 22.60
C ARG A 75 -12.08 11.53 23.96
N TRP A 76 -12.64 12.08 24.98
CA TRP A 76 -12.35 11.71 26.36
C TRP A 76 -13.52 10.89 26.94
N PRO A 77 -13.26 9.80 27.71
CA PRO A 77 -11.95 9.17 27.89
C PRO A 77 -11.54 8.39 26.64
N GLY A 78 -10.23 8.35 26.36
CA GLY A 78 -9.67 7.54 25.28
C GLY A 78 -8.38 8.09 24.71
N VAL A 79 -7.78 7.29 23.84
CA VAL A 79 -6.55 7.61 23.11
C VAL A 79 -6.83 7.61 21.62
N THR A 80 -6.50 8.70 20.95
CA THR A 80 -6.63 8.80 19.48
C THR A 80 -5.25 8.91 18.84
N ILE A 81 -4.96 7.96 17.95
CA ILE A 81 -3.71 7.90 17.18
C ILE A 81 -4.03 8.11 15.72
N ALA A 82 -3.32 9.04 15.08
CA ALA A 82 -3.43 9.29 13.65
C ALA A 82 -2.08 9.19 12.94
N THR A 83 -2.09 8.64 11.72
CA THR A 83 -0.92 8.64 10.82
C THR A 83 -1.33 9.33 9.52
N PRO A 84 -1.32 10.66 9.45
CA PRO A 84 -1.75 11.38 8.26
C PRO A 84 -0.78 11.18 7.08
N GLU A 85 -1.31 11.36 5.85
CA GLU A 85 -0.50 11.31 4.62
C GLU A 85 0.43 12.51 4.47
N GLU A 86 0.22 13.56 5.26
CA GLU A 86 0.95 14.81 5.18
C GLU A 86 1.31 15.33 6.57
N ASP A 87 2.23 16.27 6.62
CA ASP A 87 2.71 16.85 7.88
C ASP A 87 1.66 17.82 8.45
N ILE A 88 0.95 17.39 9.48
CA ILE A 88 -0.01 18.22 10.24
C ILE A 88 0.59 18.51 11.61
N ARG A 89 0.74 19.79 11.94
CA ARG A 89 1.37 20.25 13.19
C ARG A 89 0.47 21.23 13.94
N GLY A 90 0.75 21.38 15.22
CA GLY A 90 0.19 22.42 16.08
C GLY A 90 -0.36 21.89 17.39
N PHE A 91 -0.97 22.79 18.14
CA PHE A 91 -1.50 22.47 19.46
C PHE A 91 -2.48 21.30 19.44
N GLY A 92 -2.33 20.38 20.40
CA GLY A 92 -3.15 19.18 20.49
C GLY A 92 -2.68 18.00 19.63
N LEU A 93 -1.58 18.14 18.87
CA LEU A 93 -1.00 17.08 18.04
C LEU A 93 0.44 16.79 18.51
N ILE A 94 0.63 15.64 19.15
CA ILE A 94 1.92 15.26 19.73
C ILE A 94 2.54 14.17 18.83
N PRO A 95 3.68 14.42 18.18
CA PRO A 95 4.35 13.42 17.37
C PRO A 95 4.94 12.31 18.24
N LEU A 96 4.55 11.06 17.97
CA LEU A 96 5.04 9.86 18.66
C LEU A 96 6.13 9.13 17.87
N VAL A 97 6.00 9.12 16.54
CA VAL A 97 6.91 8.41 15.63
C VAL A 97 7.23 9.31 14.46
N THR A 98 8.49 9.29 14.02
CA THR A 98 8.96 10.05 12.87
C THR A 98 8.24 9.65 11.58
N PRO A 99 8.10 10.58 10.63
CA PRO A 99 7.50 10.32 9.33
C PRO A 99 8.13 9.15 8.59
N LEU A 100 7.29 8.31 8.00
CA LEU A 100 7.70 7.27 7.07
C LEU A 100 7.75 7.82 5.64
N HIS A 101 8.52 7.16 4.80
CA HIS A 101 8.55 7.42 3.36
C HIS A 101 7.93 6.23 2.63
N HIS A 102 7.11 6.52 1.63
CA HIS A 102 6.53 5.56 0.71
C HIS A 102 6.96 5.82 -0.72
N ALA A 103 7.03 4.78 -1.53
CA ALA A 103 7.15 4.92 -2.98
C ALA A 103 5.75 4.78 -3.59
N VAL A 104 5.30 5.81 -4.29
CA VAL A 104 4.00 5.82 -4.99
C VAL A 104 4.25 6.01 -6.47
N TRP A 105 3.82 5.05 -7.27
CA TRP A 105 4.03 5.02 -8.70
C TRP A 105 2.76 5.47 -9.44
N GLN A 106 2.83 6.56 -10.17
CA GLN A 106 1.75 7.01 -11.05
C GLN A 106 1.75 6.17 -12.33
N LEU A 107 0.66 5.44 -12.57
CA LEU A 107 0.51 4.55 -13.71
C LEU A 107 -0.02 5.28 -14.95
N GLY A 108 0.77 6.18 -15.50
CA GLY A 108 0.49 6.90 -16.75
C GLY A 108 0.88 6.10 -18.01
N PRO A 109 0.67 6.69 -19.19
CA PRO A 109 1.19 6.12 -20.43
C PRO A 109 2.72 6.13 -20.41
N GLY A 110 3.33 5.09 -21.01
CA GLY A 110 4.80 5.06 -21.15
C GLY A 110 5.55 4.77 -19.86
N LEU A 111 5.07 3.87 -19.00
CA LEU A 111 5.70 3.51 -17.72
C LEU A 111 7.21 3.31 -17.81
N ARG A 112 7.67 2.67 -18.91
CA ARG A 112 9.10 2.36 -19.12
C ARG A 112 9.98 3.60 -19.24
N ALA A 113 9.46 4.70 -19.76
CA ALA A 113 10.22 5.95 -19.92
C ALA A 113 10.62 6.56 -18.57
N GLY A 114 9.74 6.45 -17.56
CA GLY A 114 10.01 6.94 -16.20
C GLY A 114 10.95 6.05 -15.37
N MET A 115 11.21 4.81 -15.80
CA MET A 115 12.07 3.90 -15.06
C MET A 115 13.55 4.32 -15.09
N ALA A 116 14.26 4.09 -13.99
CA ALA A 116 15.70 4.27 -13.92
C ALA A 116 16.45 3.38 -14.92
N ARG A 117 17.61 3.84 -15.45
CA ARG A 117 18.39 3.10 -16.45
C ARG A 117 18.70 1.67 -16.03
N ASN A 118 19.20 1.47 -14.80
CA ASN A 118 19.53 0.14 -14.30
C ASN A 118 18.28 -0.75 -14.19
N TRP A 119 17.15 -0.18 -13.80
CA TRP A 119 15.89 -0.90 -13.72
C TRP A 119 15.44 -1.38 -15.10
N ARG A 120 15.51 -0.50 -16.13
CA ARG A 120 15.25 -0.87 -17.52
C ARG A 120 16.17 -1.98 -18.03
N ASN A 121 17.45 -1.96 -17.65
CA ASN A 121 18.41 -2.98 -18.05
C ASN A 121 18.03 -4.36 -17.46
N HIS A 122 17.62 -4.41 -16.19
CA HIS A 122 17.13 -5.63 -15.54
C HIS A 122 15.84 -6.13 -16.19
N LEU A 123 14.91 -5.22 -16.47
CA LEU A 123 13.66 -5.54 -17.19
C LEU A 123 13.95 -6.12 -18.57
N SER A 124 14.79 -5.47 -19.39
CA SER A 124 15.16 -5.95 -20.72
C SER A 124 15.86 -7.30 -20.70
N ARG A 125 16.63 -7.59 -19.63
CA ARG A 125 17.25 -8.92 -19.45
C ARG A 125 16.18 -9.97 -19.18
N ALA A 126 15.24 -9.69 -18.26
CA ALA A 126 14.14 -10.59 -17.94
C ALA A 126 13.22 -10.85 -19.15
N GLU A 127 12.97 -9.83 -19.98
CA GLU A 127 12.18 -9.96 -21.21
C GLU A 127 12.83 -10.90 -22.23
N ARG A 128 14.16 -10.88 -22.35
CA ARG A 128 14.90 -11.79 -23.26
C ARG A 128 14.98 -13.23 -22.76
N SER A 129 14.78 -13.47 -21.47
CA SER A 129 14.79 -14.81 -20.88
C SER A 129 13.49 -15.59 -21.07
N GLU A 130 12.55 -15.07 -21.85
CA GLU A 130 11.24 -15.69 -22.16
C GLU A 130 10.47 -16.19 -20.93
N LEU A 131 10.57 -15.46 -19.84
CA LEU A 131 9.92 -15.80 -18.56
C LEU A 131 8.41 -15.73 -18.69
N ARG A 132 7.74 -16.84 -18.45
CA ARG A 132 6.27 -16.92 -18.48
C ARG A 132 5.67 -16.48 -17.13
N ILE A 133 5.41 -15.19 -16.99
CA ILE A 133 4.67 -14.65 -15.85
C ILE A 133 3.17 -14.91 -16.06
N MET A 134 2.52 -15.51 -15.07
CA MET A 134 1.10 -15.90 -15.14
C MET A 134 0.29 -15.16 -14.08
N ARG A 135 -1.02 -15.07 -14.33
CA ARG A 135 -1.98 -14.72 -13.26
C ARG A 135 -2.07 -15.87 -12.27
N GLY A 136 -2.00 -15.55 -11.00
CA GLY A 136 -2.18 -16.53 -9.92
C GLY A 136 -3.65 -16.67 -9.53
N ASP A 137 -3.91 -17.73 -8.80
CA ASP A 137 -5.21 -18.12 -8.24
C ASP A 137 -5.16 -18.28 -6.70
N GLY A 138 -6.18 -18.93 -6.12
CA GLY A 138 -6.22 -19.21 -4.69
C GLY A 138 -5.06 -20.09 -4.19
N ALA A 139 -4.63 -21.07 -4.99
CA ALA A 139 -3.50 -21.93 -4.63
C ALA A 139 -2.18 -21.13 -4.65
N THR A 140 -2.03 -20.20 -5.60
CA THR A 140 -0.92 -19.23 -5.62
C THR A 140 -0.92 -18.37 -4.35
N LEU A 141 -2.10 -17.88 -3.92
CA LEU A 141 -2.21 -17.07 -2.72
C LEU A 141 -1.77 -17.84 -1.47
N ASP A 142 -2.26 -19.06 -1.28
CA ASP A 142 -1.92 -19.90 -0.14
C ASP A 142 -0.41 -20.17 -0.07
N GLN A 143 0.18 -20.51 -1.21
CA GLN A 143 1.62 -20.73 -1.29
C GLN A 143 2.41 -19.44 -1.03
N LEU A 144 1.97 -18.30 -1.59
CA LEU A 144 2.63 -17.02 -1.39
C LEU A 144 2.58 -16.57 0.07
N ILE A 145 1.45 -16.71 0.75
CA ILE A 145 1.30 -16.42 2.18
C ILE A 145 2.30 -17.25 2.99
N LEU A 146 2.39 -18.55 2.73
CA LEU A 146 3.28 -19.44 3.46
C LEU A 146 4.76 -19.04 3.31
N VAL A 147 5.23 -18.85 2.08
CA VAL A 147 6.65 -18.53 1.83
C VAL A 147 6.99 -17.10 2.27
N GLU A 148 6.04 -16.16 2.19
CA GLU A 148 6.21 -14.79 2.70
C GLU A 148 6.30 -14.79 4.23
N ALA A 149 5.47 -15.56 4.92
CA ALA A 149 5.51 -15.67 6.38
C ALA A 149 6.89 -16.19 6.85
N GLN A 150 7.45 -17.19 6.17
CA GLN A 150 8.80 -17.68 6.45
C GLN A 150 9.87 -16.60 6.19
N GLN A 151 9.76 -15.86 5.07
CA GLN A 151 10.66 -14.76 4.75
C GLN A 151 10.57 -13.65 5.81
N ARG A 152 9.36 -13.28 6.22
CA ARG A 152 9.09 -12.27 7.24
C ARG A 152 9.71 -12.65 8.58
N ALA A 153 9.56 -13.88 9.01
CA ALA A 153 10.16 -14.39 10.24
C ALA A 153 11.71 -14.30 10.18
N ARG A 154 12.33 -14.71 9.07
CA ARG A 154 13.79 -14.66 8.87
C ARG A 154 14.33 -13.23 8.83
N ARG A 155 13.62 -12.31 8.13
CA ARG A 155 14.06 -10.92 7.92
C ARG A 155 13.54 -9.93 8.96
N ARG A 156 12.69 -10.37 9.89
CA ARG A 156 12.15 -9.60 11.02
C ARG A 156 11.47 -8.28 10.61
N TYR A 157 10.74 -8.25 9.48
CA TYR A 157 9.93 -7.09 9.12
C TYR A 157 8.46 -7.26 9.50
N ARG A 158 7.75 -6.15 9.60
CA ARG A 158 6.31 -6.13 9.90
C ARG A 158 5.50 -6.05 8.62
N ALA A 159 4.42 -6.80 8.56
CA ALA A 159 3.42 -6.78 7.51
C ALA A 159 2.03 -6.92 8.12
N LEU A 160 0.99 -6.72 7.32
CA LEU A 160 -0.38 -7.02 7.72
C LEU A 160 -0.50 -8.53 8.04
N PRO A 161 -1.34 -8.91 9.02
CA PRO A 161 -1.51 -10.31 9.38
C PRO A 161 -2.02 -11.15 8.21
N GLU A 162 -1.67 -12.43 8.18
CA GLU A 162 -2.19 -13.39 7.20
C GLU A 162 -3.72 -13.38 7.13
N ALA A 163 -4.38 -13.33 8.30
CA ALA A 163 -5.83 -13.26 8.39
C ALA A 163 -6.41 -12.08 7.58
N PHE A 164 -5.72 -10.93 7.56
CA PHE A 164 -6.13 -9.79 6.74
C PHE A 164 -6.08 -10.14 5.25
N THR A 165 -5.00 -10.76 4.79
CA THR A 165 -4.86 -11.16 3.39
C THR A 165 -5.97 -12.15 2.98
N ARG A 166 -6.32 -13.08 3.86
CA ARG A 166 -7.38 -14.08 3.61
C ARG A 166 -8.79 -13.49 3.58
N THR A 167 -9.00 -12.28 4.12
CA THR A 167 -10.29 -11.59 3.99
C THR A 167 -10.49 -10.93 2.63
N MET A 168 -9.41 -10.79 1.83
CA MET A 168 -9.50 -10.16 0.52
C MET A 168 -10.30 -11.04 -0.44
N SER A 169 -11.26 -10.45 -1.15
CA SER A 169 -11.98 -11.12 -2.22
C SER A 169 -11.17 -11.14 -3.52
N GLY A 170 -11.50 -12.07 -4.44
CA GLY A 170 -10.92 -12.11 -5.77
C GLY A 170 -11.08 -10.81 -6.57
N ASP A 171 -12.14 -10.02 -6.27
CA ASP A 171 -12.43 -8.77 -6.96
C ASP A 171 -11.42 -7.66 -6.67
N CYS A 172 -10.80 -7.64 -5.50
CA CYS A 172 -9.80 -6.66 -5.14
C CYS A 172 -8.37 -7.19 -5.20
N LEU A 173 -8.17 -8.50 -5.14
CA LEU A 173 -6.84 -9.12 -5.11
C LEU A 173 -6.36 -9.43 -6.54
N ARG A 174 -5.11 -9.06 -6.83
CA ARG A 174 -4.44 -9.35 -8.09
C ARG A 174 -3.15 -10.08 -7.81
N LEU A 175 -3.04 -11.30 -8.35
CA LEU A 175 -1.93 -12.22 -8.12
C LEU A 175 -1.15 -12.45 -9.41
N TRP A 176 0.17 -12.53 -9.28
CA TRP A 176 1.08 -12.94 -10.34
C TRP A 176 2.05 -13.96 -9.78
N GLU A 177 2.41 -14.93 -10.61
CA GLU A 177 3.38 -15.93 -10.26
C GLU A 177 4.32 -16.26 -11.43
N TRP A 178 5.46 -16.78 -11.08
CA TRP A 178 6.36 -17.44 -11.99
C TRP A 178 6.75 -18.80 -11.41
N ARG A 179 6.59 -19.83 -12.23
CA ARG A 179 6.92 -21.21 -11.88
C ARG A 179 8.06 -21.75 -12.77
N LYS A 180 8.88 -22.62 -12.21
CA LYS A 180 9.87 -23.40 -12.94
C LYS A 180 9.79 -24.86 -12.45
N ALA A 181 9.71 -25.79 -13.38
CA ALA A 181 9.51 -27.22 -13.08
C ALA A 181 8.35 -27.48 -12.09
N GLY A 182 7.21 -26.78 -12.28
CA GLY A 182 6.01 -26.91 -11.43
C GLY A 182 6.07 -26.16 -10.10
N ALA A 183 7.25 -25.77 -9.62
CA ALA A 183 7.39 -25.07 -8.34
C ALA A 183 7.34 -23.54 -8.52
N MET A 184 6.60 -22.84 -7.64
CA MET A 184 6.60 -21.39 -7.61
C MET A 184 7.99 -20.87 -7.21
N GLN A 185 8.55 -20.01 -8.04
CA GLN A 185 9.85 -19.37 -7.83
C GLN A 185 9.71 -17.88 -7.51
N ALA A 186 8.61 -17.26 -7.88
CA ALA A 186 8.26 -15.90 -7.48
C ALA A 186 6.74 -15.72 -7.45
N GLY A 187 6.28 -14.82 -6.58
CA GLY A 187 4.88 -14.40 -6.50
C GLY A 187 4.76 -12.96 -6.02
N MET A 188 3.75 -12.27 -6.52
CA MET A 188 3.35 -10.94 -6.08
C MET A 188 1.84 -10.85 -5.93
N ALA A 189 1.40 -10.15 -4.90
CA ALA A 189 0.01 -9.83 -4.65
C ALA A 189 -0.18 -8.31 -4.53
N PHE A 190 -1.23 -7.83 -5.15
CA PHE A 190 -1.65 -6.42 -5.10
C PHE A 190 -3.12 -6.35 -4.67
N ILE A 191 -3.46 -5.34 -3.87
CA ILE A 191 -4.83 -5.06 -3.49
C ILE A 191 -5.27 -3.82 -4.27
N ARG A 192 -6.28 -3.99 -5.14
CA ARG A 192 -6.91 -2.87 -5.85
C ARG A 192 -7.99 -2.26 -4.96
N HIS A 193 -8.01 -0.93 -4.87
CA HIS A 193 -8.98 -0.16 -4.07
C HIS A 193 -9.32 1.15 -4.78
N GLY A 194 -10.33 1.11 -5.63
CA GLY A 194 -10.71 2.25 -6.48
C GLY A 194 -9.69 2.48 -7.61
N ALA A 195 -9.30 3.73 -7.81
CA ALA A 195 -8.26 4.13 -8.77
C ALA A 195 -6.82 3.92 -8.23
N SER A 196 -6.69 3.36 -7.04
CA SER A 196 -5.41 3.02 -6.41
C SER A 196 -5.25 1.51 -6.25
N ALA A 197 -3.99 1.07 -6.15
CA ALA A 197 -3.65 -0.28 -5.73
C ALA A 197 -2.45 -0.25 -4.79
N SER A 198 -2.32 -1.27 -3.94
CA SER A 198 -1.21 -1.42 -3.02
C SER A 198 -0.45 -2.71 -3.29
N TYR A 199 0.87 -2.62 -3.39
CA TYR A 199 1.79 -3.76 -3.39
C TYR A 199 1.75 -4.41 -2.00
N HIS A 200 1.16 -5.59 -1.91
CA HIS A 200 0.79 -6.19 -0.64
C HIS A 200 1.77 -7.27 -0.19
N LEU A 201 1.97 -8.29 -0.99
CA LEU A 201 2.90 -9.37 -0.70
C LEU A 201 3.84 -9.60 -1.89
N ALA A 202 5.08 -10.01 -1.58
CA ALA A 202 5.98 -10.53 -2.59
C ALA A 202 7.00 -11.50 -2.00
N TRP A 203 7.29 -12.49 -2.80
CA TRP A 203 8.33 -13.45 -2.49
C TRP A 203 9.06 -13.88 -3.78
N GLY A 204 10.32 -14.25 -3.63
CA GLY A 204 11.09 -14.85 -4.71
C GLY A 204 12.31 -15.61 -4.22
N ALA A 205 12.48 -16.79 -4.82
CA ALA A 205 13.67 -17.62 -4.67
C ALA A 205 14.92 -16.93 -5.24
N ASP A 206 16.10 -17.47 -4.97
CA ASP A 206 17.36 -16.93 -5.50
C ASP A 206 17.39 -16.96 -7.03
N LEU A 207 16.84 -18.01 -7.62
CA LEU A 207 16.68 -18.13 -9.06
C LEU A 207 15.85 -16.97 -9.65
N ALA A 208 14.74 -16.60 -9.01
CA ALA A 208 13.92 -15.48 -9.47
C ALA A 208 14.66 -14.13 -9.41
N ARG A 209 15.57 -13.98 -8.44
CA ARG A 209 16.44 -12.80 -8.33
C ARG A 209 17.49 -12.77 -9.43
N ALA A 210 18.14 -13.90 -9.69
CA ALA A 210 19.14 -14.04 -10.75
C ALA A 210 18.57 -13.74 -12.14
N GLU A 211 17.33 -14.18 -12.40
CA GLU A 211 16.60 -13.99 -13.65
C GLU A 211 15.86 -12.63 -13.73
N ASN A 212 15.97 -11.79 -12.72
CA ASN A 212 15.28 -10.49 -12.64
C ASN A 212 13.75 -10.58 -12.77
N VAL A 213 13.15 -11.69 -12.36
CA VAL A 213 11.70 -11.99 -12.50
C VAL A 213 10.84 -10.89 -11.93
N HIS A 214 11.23 -10.32 -10.77
CA HIS A 214 10.45 -9.27 -10.10
C HIS A 214 10.33 -7.98 -10.91
N HIS A 215 11.32 -7.65 -11.75
CA HIS A 215 11.25 -6.48 -12.63
C HIS A 215 10.18 -6.70 -13.70
N LEU A 216 10.17 -7.85 -14.33
CA LEU A 216 9.16 -8.21 -15.35
C LEU A 216 7.78 -8.35 -14.73
N MET A 217 7.66 -9.05 -13.60
CA MET A 217 6.39 -9.29 -12.91
C MET A 217 5.75 -7.99 -12.45
N LEU A 218 6.50 -7.07 -11.83
CA LEU A 218 5.99 -5.78 -11.39
C LEU A 218 5.56 -4.89 -12.57
N THR A 219 6.32 -4.92 -13.68
CA THR A 219 5.94 -4.18 -14.90
C THR A 219 4.63 -4.72 -15.48
N ARG A 220 4.51 -6.04 -15.66
CA ARG A 220 3.27 -6.67 -16.16
C ARG A 220 2.08 -6.42 -15.24
N ALA A 221 2.30 -6.46 -13.93
CA ALA A 221 1.27 -6.13 -12.96
C ALA A 221 0.83 -4.67 -13.07
N ALA A 222 1.75 -3.72 -13.17
CA ALA A 222 1.45 -2.30 -13.31
C ALA A 222 0.70 -1.99 -14.63
N GLU A 223 1.11 -2.60 -15.74
CA GLU A 223 0.41 -2.48 -17.03
C GLU A 223 -1.04 -3.01 -16.95
N ALA A 224 -1.22 -4.17 -16.32
CA ALA A 224 -2.54 -4.77 -16.16
C ALA A 224 -3.44 -3.95 -15.21
N LEU A 225 -2.89 -3.48 -14.08
CA LEU A 225 -3.61 -2.60 -13.15
C LEU A 225 -4.01 -1.29 -13.83
N ARG A 226 -3.13 -0.70 -14.63
CA ARG A 226 -3.45 0.49 -15.43
C ARG A 226 -4.57 0.23 -16.42
N ALA A 227 -4.56 -0.91 -17.10
CA ALA A 227 -5.65 -1.31 -18.01
C ALA A 227 -6.99 -1.51 -17.28
N GLU A 228 -6.96 -1.85 -15.99
CA GLU A 228 -8.11 -1.94 -15.09
C GLU A 228 -8.55 -0.56 -14.53
N GLY A 229 -7.92 0.55 -14.93
CA GLY A 229 -8.25 1.91 -14.50
C GLY A 229 -7.50 2.38 -13.25
N VAL A 230 -6.52 1.61 -12.75
CA VAL A 230 -5.67 2.04 -11.63
C VAL A 230 -4.71 3.14 -12.10
N ARG A 231 -4.69 4.26 -11.39
CA ARG A 231 -3.80 5.41 -11.65
C ARG A 231 -2.60 5.46 -10.72
N TRP A 232 -2.74 4.89 -9.53
CA TRP A 232 -1.73 4.96 -8.47
C TRP A 232 -1.42 3.58 -7.91
N LEU A 233 -0.15 3.24 -7.88
CA LEU A 233 0.35 2.03 -7.24
C LEU A 233 1.25 2.40 -6.06
N ASP A 234 0.75 2.18 -4.84
CA ASP A 234 1.55 2.30 -3.62
C ASP A 234 2.46 1.07 -3.49
N LEU A 235 3.74 1.27 -3.67
CA LEU A 235 4.75 0.24 -3.48
C LEU A 235 5.15 0.04 -2.00
N GLY A 236 4.53 0.82 -1.10
CA GLY A 236 4.72 0.72 0.34
C GLY A 236 5.95 1.46 0.86
N SER A 237 6.22 1.27 2.15
CA SER A 237 7.27 1.97 2.87
C SER A 237 8.67 1.72 2.29
N LEU A 238 9.52 2.74 2.45
CA LEU A 238 10.93 2.72 2.11
C LEU A 238 11.75 2.75 3.39
N ASP A 239 12.67 1.81 3.51
CA ASP A 239 13.70 1.79 4.54
C ASP A 239 15.06 1.73 3.83
N GLY A 240 15.68 2.89 3.71
CA GLY A 240 16.98 3.03 3.02
C GLY A 240 18.15 2.42 3.79
N GLU A 241 18.01 2.25 5.09
CA GLU A 241 19.06 1.71 5.96
C GLU A 241 18.98 0.18 6.07
N ARG A 242 17.79 -0.34 6.40
CA ARG A 242 17.60 -1.80 6.61
C ARG A 242 17.37 -2.57 5.33
N ALA A 243 16.80 -1.94 4.30
CA ALA A 243 16.46 -2.58 3.03
C ALA A 243 16.81 -1.72 1.80
N PRO A 244 18.09 -1.29 1.63
CA PRO A 244 18.48 -0.36 0.55
C PRO A 244 18.23 -0.95 -0.85
N GLY A 245 18.36 -2.26 -1.01
CA GLY A 245 18.07 -2.95 -2.27
C GLY A 245 16.59 -2.87 -2.66
N LEU A 246 15.68 -3.05 -1.68
CA LEU A 246 14.25 -2.94 -1.90
C LEU A 246 13.84 -1.49 -2.18
N ALA A 247 14.43 -0.51 -1.47
CA ALA A 247 14.18 0.90 -1.72
C ALA A 247 14.58 1.29 -3.15
N ARG A 248 15.78 0.87 -3.60
CA ARG A 248 16.24 1.07 -4.99
C ARG A 248 15.34 0.38 -6.02
N PHE A 249 14.87 -0.84 -5.72
CA PHE A 249 13.94 -1.55 -6.58
C PHE A 249 12.62 -0.76 -6.75
N LYS A 250 12.02 -0.29 -5.66
CA LYS A 250 10.77 0.47 -5.70
C LYS A 250 10.93 1.81 -6.42
N LEU A 251 11.91 2.62 -6.05
CA LEU A 251 12.16 3.93 -6.67
C LEU A 251 12.63 3.82 -8.13
N GLY A 252 13.30 2.71 -8.47
CA GLY A 252 13.75 2.46 -9.84
C GLY A 252 12.62 2.30 -10.86
N THR A 253 11.39 2.03 -10.44
CA THR A 253 10.20 2.01 -11.31
C THR A 253 9.83 3.39 -11.86
N GLY A 254 10.39 4.47 -11.31
CA GLY A 254 9.94 5.84 -11.54
C GLY A 254 8.89 6.30 -10.52
N ALA A 255 8.66 5.52 -9.45
CA ALA A 255 7.80 5.93 -8.35
C ALA A 255 8.35 7.17 -7.65
N GLY A 256 7.47 8.10 -7.34
CA GLY A 256 7.77 9.27 -6.52
C GLY A 256 7.96 8.91 -5.05
N LEU A 257 8.89 9.62 -4.40
CA LEU A 257 9.06 9.56 -2.95
C LEU A 257 7.97 10.39 -2.27
N ARG A 258 7.11 9.76 -1.48
CA ARG A 258 6.10 10.43 -0.66
C ARG A 258 6.48 10.35 0.81
N ARG A 259 6.74 11.51 1.43
CA ARG A 259 6.92 11.61 2.88
C ARG A 259 5.57 11.74 3.54
N LEU A 260 5.24 10.81 4.44
CA LEU A 260 4.03 10.84 5.24
C LEU A 260 4.16 11.84 6.39
N GLY A 261 3.06 12.16 7.07
CA GLY A 261 3.09 12.84 8.35
C GLY A 261 3.63 11.95 9.47
N ALA A 262 3.93 12.56 10.62
CA ALA A 262 4.29 11.82 11.83
C ALA A 262 3.10 11.01 12.34
N THR A 263 3.37 9.92 13.06
CA THR A 263 2.32 9.29 13.89
C THR A 263 2.05 10.22 15.07
N LEU A 264 0.81 10.63 15.21
CA LEU A 264 0.37 11.64 16.16
C LEU A 264 -0.50 11.02 17.27
N LEU A 265 -0.26 11.40 18.51
CA LEU A 265 -1.27 11.39 19.56
C LEU A 265 -2.12 12.65 19.38
N VAL A 266 -3.43 12.45 19.23
CA VAL A 266 -4.38 13.54 19.02
C VAL A 266 -5.13 13.82 20.30
N LEU A 267 -5.00 15.06 20.81
CA LEU A 267 -5.70 15.55 21.99
C LEU A 267 -6.95 16.31 21.59
N PRO A 268 -8.02 16.26 22.40
CA PRO A 268 -9.26 17.04 22.20
C PRO A 268 -9.02 18.54 22.09
#